data_879d77de9dd1d055807fc67ae57e9d01
#
_entry.id   879d77de9dd1d055807fc67ae57e9d01
#
_cell.length_a   1.000
_cell.length_b   1.000
_cell.length_c   1.000
_cell.angle_alpha   90.00
_cell.angle_beta   90.00
_cell.angle_gamma   90.00
#
_symmetry.space_group_name_H-M   'P 1'
#
loop_
_entity.id
_entity.type
_entity.pdbx_description
1 polymer ?
#
loop_
_entity_poly.entity_id
_entity_poly.type
_entity_poly.pdbx_seq_one_letter_code
_entity_poly.pdbx_strand_id
1 'polypeptide(L)'
;MTDILKLLEPAGENATDDIIRQIRFLLDSGDLQPGDKLPAERKLAEKFQVARSQVREAFKKLEFYNIIKTMPQSGSVISAIESTALNSLISDILKMDNCDFHSLVEARSIIEINAAKLCAIRRTEEDLKMIESAMNNYNK
;
A
#
# COMPACT_ATOMS: atom_id res chain seq x y z
N MET A 1 -9.07 -18.87 1.92
CA MET A 1 -8.48 -18.03 0.86
C MET A 1 -9.64 -17.55 0.01
N THR A 2 -10.03 -16.30 0.17
CA THR A 2 -11.16 -15.71 -0.58
C THR A 2 -10.80 -15.67 -2.06
N ASP A 3 -11.72 -16.11 -2.91
CA ASP A 3 -11.50 -16.07 -4.36
C ASP A 3 -11.66 -14.63 -4.86
N ILE A 4 -10.55 -13.90 -4.88
CA ILE A 4 -10.45 -12.47 -5.25
C ILE A 4 -11.19 -12.20 -6.57
N LEU A 5 -11.17 -13.15 -7.51
CA LEU A 5 -11.85 -12.99 -8.80
C LEU A 5 -13.37 -12.83 -8.66
N LYS A 6 -13.98 -13.31 -7.58
CA LYS A 6 -15.42 -13.13 -7.34
C LYS A 6 -15.79 -11.72 -6.88
N LEU A 7 -14.85 -11.01 -6.26
CA LEU A 7 -15.04 -9.67 -5.73
C LEU A 7 -14.80 -8.57 -6.77
N LEU A 8 -14.18 -8.92 -7.92
CA LEU A 8 -13.88 -7.96 -8.97
C LEU A 8 -15.05 -7.86 -9.96
N GLU A 9 -15.26 -6.65 -10.49
CA GLU A 9 -16.27 -6.35 -11.50
C GLU A 9 -15.63 -5.98 -12.85
N PRO A 10 -16.35 -6.07 -13.97
CA PRO A 10 -15.87 -5.59 -15.26
C PRO A 10 -15.45 -4.13 -15.18
N ALA A 11 -14.35 -3.76 -15.87
CA ALA A 11 -13.87 -2.39 -15.88
C ALA A 11 -14.68 -1.52 -16.86
N GLY A 12 -14.88 -0.24 -16.52
CA GLY A 12 -15.54 0.74 -17.37
C GLY A 12 -14.62 1.34 -18.45
N GLU A 13 -15.00 2.51 -18.94
CA GLU A 13 -14.28 3.19 -20.05
C GLU A 13 -12.81 3.48 -19.73
N ASN A 14 -12.46 3.79 -18.48
CA ASN A 14 -11.07 3.95 -18.03
C ASN A 14 -10.59 2.69 -17.30
N ALA A 15 -10.40 1.63 -18.04
CA ALA A 15 -10.09 0.31 -17.52
C ALA A 15 -8.86 0.27 -16.57
N THR A 16 -7.80 1.01 -16.90
CA THR A 16 -6.58 1.04 -16.07
C THR A 16 -6.86 1.62 -14.68
N ASP A 17 -7.57 2.74 -14.60
CA ASP A 17 -7.86 3.39 -13.32
C ASP A 17 -8.94 2.63 -12.53
N ASP A 18 -9.88 1.99 -13.23
CA ASP A 18 -10.88 1.12 -12.60
C ASP A 18 -10.25 -0.10 -11.94
N ILE A 19 -9.30 -0.75 -12.61
CA ILE A 19 -8.53 -1.87 -12.04
C ILE A 19 -7.80 -1.42 -10.77
N ILE A 20 -7.12 -0.27 -10.83
CA ILE A 20 -6.40 0.29 -9.69
C ILE A 20 -7.36 0.57 -8.53
N ARG A 21 -8.51 1.20 -8.81
CA ARG A 21 -9.53 1.52 -7.82
C ARG A 21 -10.09 0.27 -7.13
N GLN A 22 -10.41 -0.78 -7.89
CA GLN A 22 -10.93 -2.01 -7.34
C GLN A 22 -9.90 -2.75 -6.48
N ILE A 23 -8.63 -2.81 -6.89
CA ILE A 23 -7.56 -3.41 -6.07
C ILE A 23 -7.38 -2.63 -4.77
N ARG A 24 -7.39 -1.29 -4.82
CA ARG A 24 -7.33 -0.45 -3.61
C ARG A 24 -8.52 -0.68 -2.69
N PHE A 25 -9.72 -0.76 -3.24
CA PHE A 25 -10.93 -1.04 -2.46
C PHE A 25 -10.82 -2.38 -1.71
N LEU A 26 -10.29 -3.44 -2.35
CA LEU A 26 -10.08 -4.74 -1.70
C LEU A 26 -9.00 -4.70 -0.62
N LEU A 27 -8.01 -3.82 -0.75
CA LEU A 27 -7.02 -3.56 0.31
C LEU A 27 -7.64 -2.82 1.49
N ASP A 28 -8.44 -1.80 1.22
CA ASP A 28 -9.10 -0.98 2.25
C ASP A 28 -10.16 -1.77 3.01
N SER A 29 -10.87 -2.70 2.34
CA SER A 29 -11.84 -3.61 2.97
C SER A 29 -11.19 -4.77 3.75
N GLY A 30 -9.87 -5.00 3.55
CA GLY A 30 -9.16 -6.13 4.16
C GLY A 30 -9.35 -7.47 3.44
N ASP A 31 -10.02 -7.51 2.29
CA ASP A 31 -10.17 -8.70 1.45
C ASP A 31 -8.86 -9.08 0.75
N LEU A 32 -7.96 -8.12 0.56
CA LEU A 32 -6.57 -8.29 0.18
C LEU A 32 -5.66 -7.82 1.32
N GLN A 33 -4.63 -8.61 1.60
CA GLN A 33 -3.66 -8.31 2.65
C GLN A 33 -2.24 -8.31 2.07
N PRO A 34 -1.29 -7.61 2.71
CA PRO A 34 0.13 -7.70 2.37
C PRO A 34 0.61 -9.15 2.32
N GLY A 35 1.28 -9.52 1.24
CA GLY A 35 1.74 -10.88 0.98
C GLY A 35 0.76 -11.71 0.13
N ASP A 36 -0.47 -11.28 -0.05
CA ASP A 36 -1.44 -11.99 -0.90
C ASP A 36 -1.01 -11.95 -2.37
N LYS A 37 -1.22 -13.08 -3.03
CA LYS A 37 -0.90 -13.24 -4.45
C LYS A 37 -2.07 -12.81 -5.32
N LEU A 38 -1.80 -11.88 -6.24
CA LEU A 38 -2.78 -11.49 -7.23
C LEU A 38 -2.96 -12.56 -8.31
N PRO A 39 -4.17 -12.71 -8.87
CA PRO A 39 -4.40 -13.57 -10.01
C PRO A 39 -3.53 -13.16 -11.20
N ALA A 40 -3.20 -14.14 -12.08
CA ALA A 40 -2.42 -13.86 -13.28
C ALA A 40 -3.10 -12.80 -14.17
N GLU A 41 -2.29 -11.95 -14.82
CA GLU A 41 -2.78 -10.88 -15.72
C GLU A 41 -3.83 -11.38 -16.71
N ARG A 42 -3.67 -12.63 -17.23
CA ARG A 42 -4.64 -13.22 -18.17
C ARG A 42 -6.02 -13.39 -17.53
N LYS A 43 -6.07 -13.94 -16.31
CA LYS A 43 -7.34 -14.16 -15.59
C LYS A 43 -7.99 -12.84 -15.20
N LEU A 44 -7.19 -11.85 -14.86
CA LEU A 44 -7.69 -10.50 -14.57
C LEU A 44 -8.23 -9.81 -15.83
N ALA A 45 -7.55 -9.95 -16.97
CA ALA A 45 -8.01 -9.40 -18.23
C ALA A 45 -9.37 -10.02 -18.66
N GLU A 46 -9.52 -11.33 -18.49
CA GLU A 46 -10.79 -12.03 -18.73
C GLU A 46 -11.89 -11.54 -17.76
N LYS A 47 -11.58 -11.38 -16.48
CA LYS A 47 -12.54 -10.94 -15.46
C LYS A 47 -12.98 -9.48 -15.63
N PHE A 48 -12.03 -8.59 -15.88
CA PHE A 48 -12.31 -7.17 -16.14
C PHE A 48 -12.87 -6.89 -17.55
N GLN A 49 -12.87 -7.90 -18.44
CA GLN A 49 -13.27 -7.78 -19.86
C GLN A 49 -12.45 -6.72 -20.62
N VAL A 50 -11.14 -6.68 -20.39
CA VAL A 50 -10.21 -5.72 -20.96
C VAL A 50 -9.02 -6.39 -21.65
N ALA A 51 -8.26 -5.61 -22.42
CA ALA A 51 -7.02 -6.11 -23.01
C ALA A 51 -5.94 -6.35 -21.91
N ARG A 52 -5.11 -7.37 -22.08
CA ARG A 52 -3.99 -7.68 -21.16
C ARG A 52 -3.01 -6.50 -20.99
N SER A 53 -2.87 -5.68 -22.02
CA SER A 53 -2.04 -4.46 -21.96
C SER A 53 -2.53 -3.47 -20.91
N GLN A 54 -3.86 -3.32 -20.75
CA GLN A 54 -4.47 -2.43 -19.76
C GLN A 54 -4.25 -2.95 -18.34
N VAL A 55 -4.38 -4.27 -18.12
CA VAL A 55 -4.03 -4.87 -16.82
C VAL A 55 -2.55 -4.66 -16.48
N ARG A 56 -1.68 -4.84 -17.46
CA ARG A 56 -0.23 -4.65 -17.28
C ARG A 56 0.11 -3.19 -16.98
N GLU A 57 -0.57 -2.25 -17.62
CA GLU A 57 -0.42 -0.83 -17.33
C GLU A 57 -0.86 -0.48 -15.91
N ALA A 58 -2.02 -1.00 -15.48
CA ALA A 58 -2.49 -0.85 -14.10
C ALA A 58 -1.47 -1.42 -13.10
N PHE A 59 -0.92 -2.61 -13.39
CA PHE A 59 0.09 -3.25 -12.55
C PHE A 59 1.38 -2.43 -12.48
N LYS A 60 1.86 -1.86 -13.58
CA LYS A 60 3.02 -0.96 -13.57
C LYS A 60 2.78 0.27 -12.70
N LYS A 61 1.57 0.87 -12.76
CA LYS A 61 1.21 1.99 -11.88
C LYS A 61 1.17 1.57 -10.42
N LEU A 62 0.55 0.42 -10.10
CA LEU A 62 0.51 -0.12 -8.74
C LEU A 62 1.91 -0.47 -8.20
N GLU A 63 2.79 -0.98 -9.07
CA GLU A 63 4.17 -1.29 -8.71
C GLU A 63 5.00 -0.01 -8.49
N PHE A 64 4.79 1.02 -9.30
CA PHE A 64 5.39 2.34 -9.10
C PHE A 64 5.03 2.95 -7.73
N TYR A 65 3.79 2.74 -7.27
CA TYR A 65 3.35 3.14 -5.93
C TYR A 65 3.68 2.13 -4.82
N ASN A 66 4.47 1.10 -5.13
CA ASN A 66 4.82 0.02 -4.20
C ASN A 66 3.61 -0.69 -3.56
N ILE A 67 2.43 -0.66 -4.20
CA ILE A 67 1.24 -1.38 -3.75
C ILE A 67 1.36 -2.86 -4.07
N ILE A 68 1.99 -3.20 -5.19
CA ILE A 68 2.30 -4.58 -5.58
C ILE A 68 3.78 -4.73 -5.91
N LYS A 69 4.25 -5.97 -5.89
CA LYS A 69 5.59 -6.36 -6.35
C LYS A 69 5.48 -7.54 -7.31
N THR A 70 6.03 -7.38 -8.51
CA THR A 70 6.07 -8.45 -9.49
C THR A 70 7.31 -9.30 -9.28
N MET A 71 7.11 -10.58 -9.05
CA MET A 71 8.18 -11.57 -8.85
C MET A 71 8.37 -12.37 -10.14
N PRO A 72 9.59 -12.46 -10.70
CA PRO A 72 9.84 -13.28 -11.87
C PRO A 72 9.34 -14.70 -11.65
N GLN A 73 8.58 -15.25 -12.60
CA GLN A 73 7.98 -16.60 -12.58
C GLN A 73 6.96 -16.87 -11.46
N SER A 74 6.79 -15.99 -10.48
CA SER A 74 5.88 -16.17 -9.34
C SER A 74 4.60 -15.34 -9.42
N GLY A 75 4.53 -14.37 -10.32
CA GLY A 75 3.40 -13.44 -10.45
C GLY A 75 3.53 -12.23 -9.53
N SER A 76 2.45 -11.48 -9.36
CA SER A 76 2.42 -10.27 -8.56
C SER A 76 1.82 -10.54 -7.18
N VAL A 77 2.41 -9.94 -6.16
CA VAL A 77 1.97 -10.03 -4.76
C VAL A 77 1.68 -8.63 -4.22
N ILE A 78 0.76 -8.51 -3.29
CA ILE A 78 0.55 -7.27 -2.55
C ILE A 78 1.79 -6.99 -1.71
N SER A 79 2.36 -5.82 -1.86
CA SER A 79 3.50 -5.39 -1.06
C SER A 79 3.07 -5.16 0.38
N ALA A 80 3.88 -5.59 1.33
CA ALA A 80 3.81 -5.00 2.65
C ALA A 80 4.16 -3.51 2.52
N ILE A 81 3.40 -2.64 3.16
CA ILE A 81 3.81 -1.23 3.30
C ILE A 81 5.03 -1.25 4.22
N GLU A 82 6.17 -1.58 3.66
CA GLU A 82 7.43 -1.37 4.36
C GLU A 82 7.63 0.15 4.46
N SER A 83 8.03 0.61 5.63
CA SER A 83 8.42 2.01 5.88
C SER A 83 9.47 2.52 4.88
N THR A 84 10.17 1.61 4.20
CA THR A 84 11.11 1.85 3.12
C THR A 84 10.49 2.56 1.90
N ALA A 85 9.25 2.24 1.51
CA ALA A 85 8.60 2.87 0.37
C ALA A 85 8.25 4.34 0.67
N LEU A 86 7.77 4.62 1.88
CA LEU A 86 7.51 5.98 2.33
C LEU A 86 8.82 6.76 2.47
N ASN A 87 9.86 6.13 3.00
CA ASN A 87 11.19 6.73 3.11
C ASN A 87 11.81 7.04 1.74
N SER A 88 11.62 6.16 0.74
CA SER A 88 12.09 6.41 -0.63
C SER A 88 11.37 7.60 -1.26
N LEU A 89 10.03 7.65 -1.18
CA LEU A 89 9.24 8.77 -1.68
C LEU A 89 9.62 10.10 -1.00
N ILE A 90 9.78 10.09 0.31
CA ILE A 90 10.23 11.26 1.07
C ILE A 90 11.65 11.64 0.63
N SER A 91 12.55 10.67 0.47
CA SER A 91 13.93 10.92 0.01
C SER A 91 13.97 11.49 -1.41
N ASP A 92 13.11 11.03 -2.30
CA ASP A 92 13.05 11.53 -3.68
C ASP A 92 12.46 12.95 -3.76
N ILE A 93 11.45 13.24 -2.92
CA ILE A 93 10.93 14.63 -2.76
C ILE A 93 12.01 15.54 -2.19
N LEU A 94 12.82 15.06 -1.26
CA LEU A 94 13.90 15.83 -0.63
C LEU A 94 15.12 16.06 -1.54
N LYS A 95 15.31 15.23 -2.55
CA LYS A 95 16.34 15.41 -3.61
C LYS A 95 15.93 16.43 -4.68
N MET A 96 14.65 16.79 -4.74
CA MET A 96 14.18 17.90 -5.57
C MET A 96 14.64 19.21 -4.93
N ASP A 97 15.52 19.92 -5.62
CA ASP A 97 16.25 21.11 -5.19
C ASP A 97 15.43 22.09 -4.31
N ASN A 98 16.03 22.49 -3.19
CA ASN A 98 15.58 23.52 -2.23
C ASN A 98 14.55 23.11 -1.16
N CYS A 99 14.45 21.85 -0.76
CA CYS A 99 13.74 21.54 0.49
C CYS A 99 14.56 22.05 1.68
N ASP A 100 14.11 23.13 2.30
CA ASP A 100 14.69 23.63 3.54
C ASP A 100 14.50 22.58 4.65
N PHE A 101 15.58 22.25 5.35
CA PHE A 101 15.56 21.31 6.47
C PHE A 101 14.51 21.67 7.52
N HIS A 102 14.26 22.96 7.74
CA HIS A 102 13.24 23.44 8.67
C HIS A 102 11.83 23.03 8.23
N SER A 103 11.49 23.23 6.96
CA SER A 103 10.20 22.81 6.37
C SER A 103 9.98 21.30 6.45
N LEU A 104 11.05 20.52 6.32
CA LEU A 104 11.00 19.07 6.48
C LEU A 104 10.68 18.66 7.93
N VAL A 105 11.38 19.27 8.90
CA VAL A 105 11.14 19.01 10.32
C VAL A 105 9.72 19.42 10.71
N GLU A 106 9.22 20.54 10.18
CA GLU A 106 7.84 20.99 10.40
C GLU A 106 6.82 19.99 9.84
N ALA A 107 6.97 19.58 8.60
CA ALA A 107 6.10 18.57 7.97
C ALA A 107 6.12 17.24 8.74
N ARG A 108 7.30 16.78 9.15
CA ARG A 108 7.46 15.58 9.98
C ARG A 108 6.72 15.73 11.31
N SER A 109 6.88 16.86 11.99
CA SER A 109 6.23 17.13 13.27
C SER A 109 4.71 17.11 13.15
N ILE A 110 4.16 17.69 12.09
CA ILE A 110 2.72 17.68 11.81
C ILE A 110 2.21 16.24 11.65
N ILE A 111 2.92 15.42 10.88
CA ILE A 111 2.54 14.01 10.64
C ILE A 111 2.65 13.20 11.93
N GLU A 112 3.77 13.27 12.64
CA GLU A 112 4.03 12.50 13.85
C GLU A 112 3.04 12.84 14.98
N ILE A 113 2.75 14.13 15.19
CA ILE A 113 1.78 14.56 16.21
C ILE A 113 0.38 14.04 15.90
N ASN A 114 -0.07 14.13 14.64
CA ASN A 114 -1.38 13.64 14.24
C ASN A 114 -1.45 12.11 14.27
N ALA A 115 -0.41 11.42 13.85
CA ALA A 115 -0.32 9.96 13.96
C ALA A 115 -0.40 9.52 15.43
N ALA A 116 0.36 10.13 16.33
CA ALA A 116 0.33 9.82 17.76
C ALA A 116 -1.07 10.03 18.38
N LYS A 117 -1.76 11.12 18.00
CA LYS A 117 -3.15 11.36 18.44
C LYS A 117 -4.11 10.27 17.96
N LEU A 118 -4.01 9.87 16.70
CA LEU A 118 -4.84 8.81 16.14
C LEU A 118 -4.54 7.45 16.77
N CYS A 119 -3.27 7.13 17.00
CA CYS A 119 -2.86 5.93 17.74
C CYS A 119 -3.44 5.93 19.16
N ALA A 120 -3.36 7.05 19.87
CA ALA A 120 -3.93 7.16 21.20
C ALA A 120 -5.46 6.99 21.26
N ILE A 121 -6.18 7.40 20.22
CA ILE A 121 -7.63 7.23 20.12
C ILE A 121 -8.01 5.79 19.76
N ARG A 122 -7.24 5.16 18.87
CA ARG A 122 -7.56 3.85 18.26
C ARG A 122 -6.94 2.66 19.00
N ARG A 123 -6.05 2.90 19.98
CA ARG A 123 -5.33 1.88 20.71
C ARG A 123 -6.26 0.86 21.36
N THR A 124 -5.82 -0.37 21.39
CA THR A 124 -6.39 -1.47 22.18
C THR A 124 -5.62 -1.64 23.49
N GLU A 125 -6.16 -2.41 24.41
CA GLU A 125 -5.45 -2.81 25.65
C GLU A 125 -4.20 -3.68 25.34
N GLU A 126 -4.22 -4.38 24.23
CA GLU A 126 -3.11 -5.20 23.77
C GLU A 126 -1.95 -4.33 23.25
N ASP A 127 -2.27 -3.26 22.53
CA ASP A 127 -1.26 -2.26 22.09
C ASP A 127 -0.57 -1.61 23.28
N LEU A 128 -1.32 -1.27 24.33
CA LEU A 128 -0.75 -0.67 25.56
C LEU A 128 0.23 -1.63 26.24
N LYS A 129 -0.09 -2.90 26.35
CA LYS A 129 0.82 -3.92 26.92
C LYS A 129 2.09 -4.08 26.09
N MET A 130 1.99 -4.05 24.76
CA MET A 130 3.16 -4.12 23.89
C MET A 130 4.05 -2.89 24.05
N ILE A 131 3.47 -1.69 24.13
CA ILE A 131 4.22 -0.45 24.34
C ILE A 131 4.93 -0.46 25.68
N GLU A 132 4.24 -0.85 26.77
CA GLU A 132 4.81 -0.96 28.10
C GLU A 132 5.98 -1.96 28.14
N SER A 133 5.81 -3.11 27.50
CA SER A 133 6.88 -4.11 27.37
C SER A 133 8.09 -3.57 26.62
N ALA A 134 7.87 -2.84 25.52
CA ALA A 134 8.94 -2.23 24.74
C ALA A 134 9.70 -1.15 25.55
N MET A 135 8.98 -0.30 26.29
CA MET A 135 9.57 0.70 27.18
C MET A 135 10.42 0.08 28.27
N ASN A 136 9.93 -1.00 28.90
CA ASN A 136 10.65 -1.70 29.95
C ASN A 136 11.94 -2.38 29.43
N ASN A 137 11.96 -2.80 28.17
CA ASN A 137 13.14 -3.36 27.53
C ASN A 137 14.16 -2.29 27.13
N TYR A 138 13.71 -1.09 26.78
CA TYR A 138 14.59 0.03 26.43
C TYR A 138 15.31 0.63 27.66
N ASN A 139 14.71 0.57 28.84
CA ASN A 139 15.25 1.11 30.09
C ASN A 139 16.18 0.13 30.84
N LYS A 140 16.50 -1.01 30.25
CA LYS A 140 17.50 -1.98 30.76
C LYS A 140 18.82 -1.80 30.03
#